data_920b305e80b7a20ea9fe4a1dcb3223b9
#
_entry.id   920b305e80b7a20ea9fe4a1dcb3223b9
#
_cell.length_a   1.000
_cell.length_b   1.000
_cell.length_c   1.000
_cell.angle_alpha   90.00
_cell.angle_beta   90.00
_cell.angle_gamma   90.00
#
_symmetry.space_group_name_H-M   'P 1'
#
loop_
_entity.id
_entity.type
_entity.pdbx_description
1 polymer ?
#
loop_
_entity_poly.entity_id
_entity_poly.type
_entity_poly.pdbx_seq_one_letter_code
_entity_poly.pdbx_strand_id
1 'polypeptide(L)'
;MLSSSFRRRTGLAALALTLLHGGQALAQDKVRFQTDWIPSGEHAMYYGAWSKGIYAKHGIDITITRGYGSGDTVTKVASGAADFGVADIAAVMTARARTNVPVKTIAVLYNESPHSLFVLKSSGITNFKGLEGKKIGITPGNSHRFYFPEVAKKAGTDPNKLIWTNMDGAAMAAQLIAKNIDAAPFYSIHYYYINKAAVKAGQEILPLPFVEVGFKIYAASLITTDKMIQDKPDLVTRFLAATKEAFEWAAANPEEACKLHVVRFPEVELDDCMGSVKAVMKFVFNDHTKEFGWGKESPDRLKFSWETIATANELKPEFDYKTAIDTSKVAK
;
A
#
# COMPACT_ATOMS: atom_id res chain seq x y z
N MET A 1 14.69 98.43 14.58
CA MET A 1 15.26 98.18 13.25
C MET A 1 15.58 96.70 13.22
N LEU A 2 15.27 96.07 12.13
CA LEU A 2 15.57 94.68 11.75
C LEU A 2 14.71 93.54 12.40
N SER A 3 13.71 93.25 11.67
CA SER A 3 12.82 92.08 11.71
C SER A 3 13.55 90.89 11.15
N SER A 4 13.51 89.72 11.81
CA SER A 4 13.86 88.46 11.22
C SER A 4 12.72 87.45 11.44
N SER A 5 12.11 87.11 10.34
CA SER A 5 11.01 86.11 10.23
C SER A 5 11.57 84.69 10.34
N PHE A 6 11.10 83.93 11.30
CA PHE A 6 11.40 82.49 11.49
C PHE A 6 10.36 81.66 10.74
N ARG A 7 10.72 81.08 9.60
CA ARG A 7 9.91 80.12 8.86
C ARG A 7 10.05 78.74 9.50
N ARG A 8 8.96 78.28 10.13
CA ARG A 8 8.82 76.87 10.58
C ARG A 8 8.55 76.02 9.35
N ARG A 9 9.46 75.04 9.07
CA ARG A 9 9.25 73.95 8.15
C ARG A 9 8.71 72.76 8.92
N THR A 10 7.41 72.47 8.77
CA THR A 10 6.78 71.22 9.21
C THR A 10 7.14 70.13 8.24
N GLY A 11 8.03 69.22 8.63
CA GLY A 11 8.30 67.97 7.90
C GLY A 11 7.24 66.94 8.26
N LEU A 12 6.43 66.55 7.25
CA LEU A 12 5.59 65.34 7.34
C LEU A 12 6.51 64.09 7.24
N ALA A 13 6.65 63.38 8.33
CA ALA A 13 7.19 62.04 8.33
C ALA A 13 6.08 61.06 7.91
N ALA A 14 6.12 60.62 6.67
CA ALA A 14 5.27 59.52 6.17
C ALA A 14 5.79 58.21 6.76
N LEU A 15 5.08 57.69 7.76
CA LEU A 15 5.35 56.38 8.36
C LEU A 15 4.80 55.29 7.39
N ALA A 16 5.67 54.71 6.56
CA ALA A 16 5.33 53.58 5.71
C ALA A 16 5.22 52.32 6.58
N LEU A 17 3.96 51.99 6.96
CA LEU A 17 3.64 50.68 7.54
C LEU A 17 3.76 49.61 6.45
N THR A 18 4.94 48.98 6.32
CA THR A 18 5.10 47.75 5.60
C THR A 18 4.41 46.65 6.38
N LEU A 19 3.19 46.28 5.95
CA LEU A 19 2.49 45.08 6.36
C LEU A 19 3.33 43.87 5.90
N LEU A 20 4.21 43.40 6.78
CA LEU A 20 4.79 42.06 6.73
C LEU A 20 3.64 41.04 6.85
N HIS A 21 3.07 40.66 5.73
CA HIS A 21 2.32 39.42 5.64
C HIS A 21 3.31 38.26 5.82
N GLY A 22 3.74 38.03 7.06
CA GLY A 22 4.38 36.79 7.46
C GLY A 22 3.34 35.69 7.25
N GLY A 23 3.41 35.03 6.10
CA GLY A 23 2.69 33.77 5.91
C GLY A 23 3.11 32.86 7.08
N GLN A 24 2.21 32.64 8.03
CA GLN A 24 2.42 31.60 9.03
C GLN A 24 2.59 30.30 8.24
N ALA A 25 3.82 29.82 8.13
CA ALA A 25 4.07 28.46 7.74
C ALA A 25 3.36 27.60 8.80
N LEU A 26 2.16 27.12 8.48
CA LEU A 26 1.45 26.18 9.34
C LEU A 26 2.40 25.02 9.58
N ALA A 27 2.66 24.72 10.84
CA ALA A 27 3.50 23.58 11.21
C ALA A 27 2.91 22.33 10.54
N GLN A 28 3.74 21.60 9.80
CA GLN A 28 3.32 20.36 9.13
C GLN A 28 2.96 19.31 10.18
N ASP A 29 1.89 18.57 9.95
CA ASP A 29 1.55 17.43 10.78
C ASP A 29 2.56 16.30 10.56
N LYS A 30 3.18 15.84 11.63
CA LYS A 30 4.07 14.66 11.59
C LYS A 30 3.25 13.41 11.42
N VAL A 31 3.54 12.63 10.37
CA VAL A 31 2.85 11.40 10.01
C VAL A 31 3.84 10.26 9.87
N ARG A 32 3.58 9.17 10.59
CA ARG A 32 4.29 7.89 10.45
C ARG A 32 3.46 6.99 9.56
N PHE A 33 4.00 6.64 8.40
CA PHE A 33 3.36 5.80 7.42
C PHE A 33 4.10 4.46 7.27
N GLN A 34 3.38 3.36 7.41
CA GLN A 34 3.92 2.01 7.32
C GLN A 34 3.50 1.36 6.01
N THR A 35 4.46 0.96 5.15
CA THR A 35 4.15 0.11 3.99
C THR A 35 3.92 -1.33 4.44
N ASP A 36 3.39 -2.16 3.56
CA ASP A 36 3.06 -3.56 3.85
C ASP A 36 4.17 -4.54 3.49
N TRP A 37 5.17 -4.09 2.71
CA TRP A 37 6.23 -4.96 2.20
C TRP A 37 7.60 -4.30 2.20
N ILE A 38 8.62 -5.08 1.80
CA ILE A 38 9.97 -4.56 1.53
C ILE A 38 9.92 -3.52 0.41
N PRO A 39 10.77 -2.48 0.47
CA PRO A 39 10.83 -1.50 -0.62
C PRO A 39 11.15 -2.17 -1.95
N SER A 40 10.25 -1.99 -2.90
CA SER A 40 10.37 -2.44 -4.28
C SER A 40 9.76 -1.39 -5.19
N GLY A 41 9.75 -1.58 -6.49
CA GLY A 41 9.19 -0.62 -7.44
C GLY A 41 7.72 -0.28 -7.19
N GLU A 42 6.96 -1.17 -6.56
CA GLU A 42 5.56 -0.93 -6.18
C GLU A 42 5.38 0.16 -5.11
N HIS A 43 6.46 0.58 -4.46
CA HIS A 43 6.43 1.63 -3.44
C HIS A 43 6.96 2.97 -3.95
N ALA A 44 7.35 3.06 -5.22
CA ALA A 44 7.91 4.29 -5.80
C ALA A 44 6.93 5.48 -5.72
N MET A 45 5.61 5.24 -5.80
CA MET A 45 4.60 6.26 -5.63
C MET A 45 4.59 6.86 -4.21
N TYR A 46 4.98 6.11 -3.18
CA TYR A 46 5.06 6.64 -1.81
C TYR A 46 6.41 7.33 -1.55
N TYR A 47 7.52 6.59 -1.74
CA TYR A 47 8.86 7.09 -1.43
C TYR A 47 9.31 8.16 -2.43
N GLY A 48 8.99 8.01 -3.72
CA GLY A 48 9.25 9.02 -4.74
C GLY A 48 8.47 10.32 -4.47
N ALA A 49 7.18 10.20 -4.12
CA ALA A 49 6.35 11.34 -3.76
C ALA A 49 6.81 12.03 -2.47
N TRP A 50 7.31 11.27 -1.49
CA TRP A 50 7.95 11.84 -0.31
C TRP A 50 9.16 12.69 -0.70
N SER A 51 10.08 12.14 -1.50
CA SER A 51 11.27 12.86 -1.97
C SER A 51 10.92 14.07 -2.87
N LYS A 52 9.82 13.98 -3.64
CA LYS A 52 9.28 15.06 -4.48
C LYS A 52 8.63 16.19 -3.66
N GLY A 53 8.30 15.95 -2.40
CA GLY A 53 7.62 16.92 -1.53
C GLY A 53 6.10 16.97 -1.70
N ILE A 54 5.48 15.97 -2.32
CA ILE A 54 4.02 15.93 -2.53
C ILE A 54 3.29 15.95 -1.18
N TYR A 55 3.72 15.14 -0.21
CA TYR A 55 3.11 15.17 1.13
C TYR A 55 3.31 16.51 1.84
N ALA A 56 4.49 17.13 1.70
CA ALA A 56 4.79 18.43 2.29
C ALA A 56 3.89 19.54 1.74
N LYS A 57 3.54 19.50 0.44
CA LYS A 57 2.56 20.39 -0.20
C LYS A 57 1.17 20.31 0.45
N HIS A 58 0.81 19.14 0.99
CA HIS A 58 -0.44 18.92 1.73
C HIS A 58 -0.31 19.18 3.25
N GLY A 59 0.77 19.84 3.70
CA GLY A 59 1.01 20.14 5.10
C GLY A 59 1.36 18.92 5.95
N ILE A 60 1.99 17.91 5.35
CA ILE A 60 2.34 16.64 6.01
C ILE A 60 3.87 16.43 5.98
N ASP A 61 4.47 16.35 7.17
CA ASP A 61 5.84 15.88 7.38
C ASP A 61 5.80 14.35 7.58
N ILE A 62 5.97 13.61 6.46
CA ILE A 62 5.81 12.16 6.46
C ILE A 62 7.13 11.43 6.71
N THR A 63 7.08 10.39 7.52
CA THR A 63 8.14 9.37 7.64
C THR A 63 7.58 8.03 7.20
N ILE A 64 8.20 7.40 6.20
CA ILE A 64 7.75 6.12 5.64
C ILE A 64 8.71 5.01 6.10
N THR A 65 8.14 3.94 6.66
CA THR A 65 8.88 2.74 7.10
C THR A 65 8.43 1.50 6.32
N ARG A 66 9.39 0.57 6.09
CA ARG A 66 9.10 -0.69 5.37
C ARG A 66 8.20 -1.61 6.19
N GLY A 67 7.41 -2.43 5.48
CA GLY A 67 6.57 -3.46 6.06
C GLY A 67 7.20 -4.86 6.14
N TYR A 68 6.49 -5.72 6.86
CA TYR A 68 6.81 -7.15 7.04
C TYR A 68 5.57 -8.03 6.79
N GLY A 69 4.59 -7.52 6.06
CA GLY A 69 3.30 -8.14 5.77
C GLY A 69 2.13 -7.34 6.33
N SER A 70 0.96 -7.48 5.72
CA SER A 70 -0.24 -6.70 6.06
C SER A 70 -0.67 -6.86 7.52
N GLY A 71 -0.49 -8.04 8.12
CA GLY A 71 -0.80 -8.27 9.54
C GLY A 71 0.11 -7.47 10.48
N ASP A 72 1.40 -7.31 10.15
CA ASP A 72 2.33 -6.44 10.88
C ASP A 72 1.90 -4.98 10.79
N THR A 73 1.52 -4.52 9.60
CA THR A 73 1.05 -3.14 9.40
C THR A 73 -0.21 -2.86 10.20
N VAL A 74 -1.21 -3.76 10.17
CA VAL A 74 -2.42 -3.63 11.00
C VAL A 74 -2.08 -3.51 12.48
N THR A 75 -1.15 -4.33 12.98
CA THR A 75 -0.69 -4.30 14.37
C THR A 75 -0.02 -2.98 14.74
N LYS A 76 0.85 -2.44 13.87
CA LYS A 76 1.55 -1.17 14.10
C LYS A 76 0.61 0.02 14.07
N VAL A 77 -0.38 0.02 13.17
CA VAL A 77 -1.41 1.07 13.13
C VAL A 77 -2.30 0.97 14.38
N ALA A 78 -2.74 -0.23 14.75
CA ALA A 78 -3.59 -0.44 15.93
C ALA A 78 -2.91 0.00 17.24
N SER A 79 -1.61 -0.25 17.38
CA SER A 79 -0.82 0.14 18.57
C SER A 79 -0.40 1.61 18.58
N GLY A 80 -0.66 2.36 17.51
CA GLY A 80 -0.20 3.74 17.35
C GLY A 80 1.30 3.87 17.07
N ALA A 81 1.98 2.79 16.68
CA ALA A 81 3.36 2.85 16.17
C ALA A 81 3.43 3.48 14.78
N ALA A 82 2.35 3.38 14.00
CA ALA A 82 2.13 4.10 12.75
C ALA A 82 0.77 4.82 12.79
N ASP A 83 0.67 5.96 12.10
CA ASP A 83 -0.56 6.75 12.01
C ASP A 83 -1.43 6.28 10.84
N PHE A 84 -0.78 5.93 9.74
CA PHE A 84 -1.39 5.33 8.55
C PHE A 84 -0.56 4.13 8.09
N GLY A 85 -1.18 3.27 7.28
CA GLY A 85 -0.47 2.16 6.69
C GLY A 85 -1.06 1.69 5.38
N VAL A 86 -0.32 0.82 4.68
CA VAL A 86 -0.83 -0.02 3.60
C VAL A 86 -1.02 -1.42 4.15
N ALA A 87 -2.19 -1.99 3.94
CA ALA A 87 -2.45 -3.39 4.26
C ALA A 87 -3.50 -3.97 3.31
N ASP A 88 -3.44 -5.27 3.12
CA ASP A 88 -4.49 -5.98 2.42
C ASP A 88 -5.79 -5.94 3.24
N ILE A 89 -6.92 -5.74 2.55
CA ILE A 89 -8.24 -5.62 3.18
C ILE A 89 -8.60 -6.85 4.02
N ALA A 90 -8.10 -8.05 3.66
CA ALA A 90 -8.34 -9.25 4.44
C ALA A 90 -7.70 -9.20 5.82
N ALA A 91 -6.52 -8.63 5.95
CA ALA A 91 -5.86 -8.47 7.24
C ALA A 91 -6.69 -7.56 8.16
N VAL A 92 -7.22 -6.45 7.61
CA VAL A 92 -8.06 -5.51 8.35
C VAL A 92 -9.38 -6.17 8.78
N MET A 93 -10.11 -6.77 7.84
CA MET A 93 -11.40 -7.41 8.12
C MET A 93 -11.26 -8.56 9.11
N THR A 94 -10.23 -9.40 8.96
CA THR A 94 -9.97 -10.52 9.87
C THR A 94 -9.63 -10.06 11.27
N ALA A 95 -8.73 -9.07 11.42
CA ALA A 95 -8.35 -8.55 12.72
C ALA A 95 -9.54 -7.90 13.43
N ARG A 96 -10.35 -7.13 12.69
CA ARG A 96 -11.52 -6.48 13.25
C ARG A 96 -12.62 -7.49 13.65
N ALA A 97 -12.89 -8.48 12.80
CA ALA A 97 -13.90 -9.51 13.09
C ALA A 97 -13.52 -10.44 14.24
N ARG A 98 -12.22 -10.77 14.40
CA ARG A 98 -11.76 -11.68 15.47
C ARG A 98 -11.57 -11.00 16.81
N THR A 99 -10.99 -9.81 16.82
CA THR A 99 -10.50 -9.17 18.06
C THR A 99 -10.91 -7.70 18.18
N ASN A 100 -11.81 -7.23 17.33
CA ASN A 100 -12.31 -5.85 17.32
C ASN A 100 -11.20 -4.78 17.30
N VAL A 101 -10.10 -5.07 16.60
CA VAL A 101 -8.98 -4.12 16.42
C VAL A 101 -9.53 -2.83 15.79
N PRO A 102 -9.28 -1.63 16.35
CA PRO A 102 -9.89 -0.39 15.91
C PRO A 102 -9.20 0.20 14.66
N VAL A 103 -9.01 -0.60 13.63
CA VAL A 103 -8.38 -0.22 12.35
C VAL A 103 -9.39 -0.38 11.22
N LYS A 104 -9.43 0.61 10.32
CA LYS A 104 -10.29 0.60 9.13
C LYS A 104 -9.48 0.82 7.86
N THR A 105 -9.98 0.26 6.78
CA THR A 105 -9.65 0.68 5.42
C THR A 105 -10.26 2.05 5.16
N ILE A 106 -9.45 3.01 4.70
CA ILE A 106 -9.89 4.38 4.36
C ILE A 106 -9.81 4.68 2.86
N ALA A 107 -9.14 3.85 2.09
CA ALA A 107 -9.18 3.85 0.63
C ALA A 107 -8.74 2.48 0.10
N VAL A 108 -9.44 1.96 -0.91
CA VAL A 108 -9.03 0.76 -1.64
C VAL A 108 -8.07 1.15 -2.76
N LEU A 109 -6.86 0.60 -2.75
CA LEU A 109 -5.84 0.90 -3.76
C LEU A 109 -5.89 -0.11 -4.91
N TYR A 110 -5.86 -1.41 -4.59
CA TYR A 110 -5.89 -2.46 -5.60
C TYR A 110 -7.30 -3.02 -5.73
N ASN A 111 -7.94 -2.64 -6.84
CA ASN A 111 -9.33 -3.01 -7.14
C ASN A 111 -9.48 -4.47 -7.57
N GLU A 112 -8.38 -5.14 -7.86
CA GLU A 112 -8.30 -6.55 -8.21
C GLU A 112 -7.19 -7.23 -7.42
N SER A 113 -7.31 -8.54 -7.23
CA SER A 113 -6.34 -9.32 -6.48
C SER A 113 -5.07 -9.59 -7.30
N PRO A 114 -3.90 -9.08 -6.89
CA PRO A 114 -2.63 -9.42 -7.52
C PRO A 114 -2.00 -10.71 -6.94
N HIS A 115 -2.68 -11.38 -6.01
CA HIS A 115 -2.13 -12.52 -5.28
C HIS A 115 -1.79 -13.69 -6.20
N SER A 116 -0.61 -14.27 -5.98
CA SER A 116 -0.11 -15.42 -6.73
C SER A 116 0.83 -16.25 -5.86
N LEU A 117 0.96 -17.54 -6.13
CA LEU A 117 2.11 -18.33 -5.68
C LEU A 117 3.06 -18.46 -6.86
N PHE A 118 4.34 -18.17 -6.63
CA PHE A 118 5.38 -18.36 -7.62
C PHE A 118 6.08 -19.69 -7.37
N VAL A 119 6.26 -20.45 -8.45
CA VAL A 119 7.02 -21.70 -8.49
C VAL A 119 8.06 -21.62 -9.60
N LEU A 120 9.05 -22.51 -9.59
CA LEU A 120 9.95 -22.65 -10.72
C LEU A 120 9.31 -23.54 -11.79
N LYS A 121 9.41 -23.18 -13.08
CA LYS A 121 8.97 -24.05 -14.18
C LYS A 121 9.65 -25.42 -14.12
N SER A 122 10.91 -25.46 -13.71
CA SER A 122 11.69 -26.70 -13.55
C SER A 122 11.19 -27.62 -12.43
N SER A 123 10.29 -27.15 -11.55
CA SER A 123 9.69 -27.98 -10.49
C SER A 123 8.60 -28.93 -11.00
N GLY A 124 8.06 -28.70 -12.20
CA GLY A 124 6.92 -29.42 -12.73
C GLY A 124 5.57 -29.10 -12.07
N ILE A 125 5.54 -28.15 -11.11
CA ILE A 125 4.29 -27.65 -10.49
C ILE A 125 3.64 -26.69 -11.47
N THR A 126 2.44 -27.01 -11.94
CA THR A 126 1.70 -26.20 -12.93
C THR A 126 0.36 -25.67 -12.42
N ASN A 127 -0.04 -26.08 -11.22
CA ASN A 127 -1.31 -25.68 -10.59
C ASN A 127 -1.24 -25.84 -9.07
N PHE A 128 -2.28 -25.38 -8.36
CA PHE A 128 -2.31 -25.44 -6.88
C PHE A 128 -2.31 -26.85 -6.33
N LYS A 129 -2.88 -27.85 -7.06
CA LYS A 129 -2.87 -29.25 -6.62
C LYS A 129 -1.45 -29.80 -6.51
N GLY A 130 -0.55 -29.38 -7.38
CA GLY A 130 0.86 -29.74 -7.34
C GLY A 130 1.63 -29.23 -6.13
N LEU A 131 1.02 -28.37 -5.31
CA LEU A 131 1.62 -27.82 -4.08
C LEU A 131 1.42 -28.72 -2.85
N GLU A 132 0.61 -29.76 -2.92
CA GLU A 132 0.43 -30.69 -1.80
C GLU A 132 1.75 -31.38 -1.44
N GLY A 133 2.11 -31.35 -0.16
CA GLY A 133 3.40 -31.84 0.35
C GLY A 133 4.59 -30.93 0.08
N LYS A 134 4.39 -29.77 -0.53
CA LYS A 134 5.46 -28.84 -0.90
C LYS A 134 5.72 -27.79 0.18
N LYS A 135 6.97 -27.31 0.21
CA LYS A 135 7.45 -26.30 1.16
C LYS A 135 7.21 -24.91 0.59
N ILE A 136 6.37 -24.14 1.27
CA ILE A 136 6.00 -22.77 0.89
C ILE A 136 6.68 -21.78 1.83
N GLY A 137 7.60 -20.96 1.32
CA GLY A 137 8.23 -19.91 2.10
C GLY A 137 7.28 -18.72 2.27
N ILE A 138 7.12 -18.19 3.49
CA ILE A 138 6.18 -17.09 3.75
C ILE A 138 6.62 -16.23 4.94
N THR A 139 6.30 -14.93 4.93
CA THR A 139 6.46 -14.10 6.13
C THR A 139 5.27 -14.28 7.08
N PRO A 140 5.49 -14.19 8.40
CA PRO A 140 4.40 -14.08 9.35
C PRO A 140 3.48 -12.90 9.01
N GLY A 141 2.16 -13.08 9.07
CA GLY A 141 1.19 -12.01 8.76
C GLY A 141 1.04 -11.67 7.26
N ASN A 142 1.60 -12.47 6.37
CA ASN A 142 1.44 -12.31 4.92
C ASN A 142 -0.02 -12.46 4.49
N SER A 143 -0.51 -11.55 3.64
CA SER A 143 -1.92 -11.52 3.22
C SER A 143 -2.39 -12.78 2.51
N HIS A 144 -1.52 -13.47 1.76
CA HIS A 144 -1.88 -14.71 1.06
C HIS A 144 -2.41 -15.79 2.02
N ARG A 145 -1.95 -15.83 3.28
CA ARG A 145 -2.44 -16.77 4.29
C ARG A 145 -3.92 -16.60 4.61
N PHE A 146 -4.41 -15.35 4.58
CA PHE A 146 -5.82 -15.06 4.86
C PHE A 146 -6.74 -15.56 3.77
N TYR A 147 -6.24 -15.79 2.58
CA TYR A 147 -7.03 -16.19 1.42
C TYR A 147 -6.84 -17.64 1.02
N PHE A 148 -5.65 -18.20 1.31
CA PHE A 148 -5.23 -19.47 0.74
C PHE A 148 -6.20 -20.64 1.02
N PRO A 149 -6.85 -20.78 2.19
CA PRO A 149 -7.82 -21.86 2.41
C PRO A 149 -8.95 -21.88 1.37
N GLU A 150 -9.50 -20.72 1.01
CA GLU A 150 -10.56 -20.64 0.00
C GLU A 150 -10.02 -20.84 -1.43
N VAL A 151 -8.83 -20.32 -1.72
CA VAL A 151 -8.13 -20.56 -3.00
C VAL A 151 -7.88 -22.05 -3.19
N ALA A 152 -7.36 -22.71 -2.16
CA ALA A 152 -7.09 -24.15 -2.18
C ALA A 152 -8.36 -24.96 -2.42
N LYS A 153 -9.47 -24.64 -1.73
CA LYS A 153 -10.76 -25.28 -1.90
C LYS A 153 -11.27 -25.16 -3.33
N LYS A 154 -11.24 -23.93 -3.91
CA LYS A 154 -11.62 -23.67 -5.30
C LYS A 154 -10.74 -24.40 -6.31
N ALA A 155 -9.47 -24.58 -6.00
CA ALA A 155 -8.50 -25.27 -6.82
C ALA A 155 -8.49 -26.81 -6.63
N GLY A 156 -9.31 -27.35 -5.74
CA GLY A 156 -9.34 -28.78 -5.40
C GLY A 156 -8.07 -29.25 -4.69
N THR A 157 -7.42 -28.38 -3.92
CA THR A 157 -6.18 -28.63 -3.16
C THR A 157 -6.50 -28.66 -1.67
N ASP A 158 -5.89 -29.55 -0.92
CA ASP A 158 -6.01 -29.58 0.55
C ASP A 158 -5.00 -28.57 1.15
N PRO A 159 -5.49 -27.46 1.77
CA PRO A 159 -4.59 -26.44 2.34
C PRO A 159 -3.75 -26.97 3.50
N ASN A 160 -4.18 -28.05 4.18
CA ASN A 160 -3.46 -28.64 5.31
C ASN A 160 -2.26 -29.48 4.88
N LYS A 161 -2.18 -29.84 3.60
CA LYS A 161 -1.04 -30.57 3.04
C LYS A 161 0.14 -29.70 2.64
N LEU A 162 0.01 -28.37 2.64
CA LEU A 162 1.10 -27.46 2.34
C LEU A 162 1.98 -27.24 3.59
N ILE A 163 3.29 -27.26 3.40
CA ILE A 163 4.26 -27.06 4.48
C ILE A 163 4.71 -25.60 4.47
N TRP A 164 4.07 -24.79 5.32
CA TRP A 164 4.40 -23.38 5.43
C TRP A 164 5.65 -23.17 6.29
N THR A 165 6.66 -22.48 5.72
CA THR A 165 7.93 -22.19 6.40
C THR A 165 8.09 -20.68 6.54
N ASN A 166 8.15 -20.20 7.78
CA ASN A 166 8.34 -18.77 8.05
C ASN A 166 9.76 -18.33 7.67
N MET A 167 9.86 -17.22 6.96
CA MET A 167 11.14 -16.60 6.60
C MET A 167 10.98 -15.09 6.35
N ASP A 168 12.09 -14.37 6.25
CA ASP A 168 12.08 -12.96 5.87
C ASP A 168 11.67 -12.80 4.40
N GLY A 169 10.84 -11.79 4.10
CA GLY A 169 10.34 -11.52 2.76
C GLY A 169 11.44 -11.21 1.74
N ALA A 170 12.53 -10.58 2.17
CA ALA A 170 13.67 -10.29 1.29
C ALA A 170 14.42 -11.55 0.86
N ALA A 171 14.35 -12.64 1.64
CA ALA A 171 14.99 -13.91 1.31
C ALA A 171 14.13 -14.79 0.37
N MET A 172 12.81 -14.61 0.34
CA MET A 172 11.87 -15.55 -0.29
C MET A 172 12.19 -15.83 -1.76
N ALA A 173 12.46 -14.81 -2.57
CA ALA A 173 12.76 -14.98 -3.99
C ALA A 173 14.07 -15.77 -4.19
N ALA A 174 15.12 -15.44 -3.44
CA ALA A 174 16.41 -16.14 -3.51
C ALA A 174 16.28 -17.61 -3.06
N GLN A 175 15.52 -17.88 -2.00
CA GLN A 175 15.27 -19.24 -1.51
C GLN A 175 14.48 -20.10 -2.53
N LEU A 176 13.51 -19.49 -3.22
CA LEU A 176 12.79 -20.14 -4.31
C LEU A 176 13.72 -20.48 -5.49
N ILE A 177 14.52 -19.50 -5.94
CA ILE A 177 15.46 -19.67 -7.05
C ILE A 177 16.52 -20.73 -6.72
N ALA A 178 16.99 -20.76 -5.48
CA ALA A 178 17.94 -21.76 -4.97
C ALA A 178 17.31 -23.14 -4.70
N LYS A 179 15.98 -23.32 -4.92
CA LYS A 179 15.22 -24.57 -4.67
C LYS A 179 15.20 -25.02 -3.21
N ASN A 180 15.42 -24.11 -2.26
CA ASN A 180 15.31 -24.41 -0.82
C ASN A 180 13.83 -24.42 -0.35
N ILE A 181 12.96 -23.81 -1.12
CA ILE A 181 11.50 -23.86 -1.04
C ILE A 181 10.92 -24.16 -2.42
N ASP A 182 9.72 -24.74 -2.47
CA ASP A 182 9.06 -25.12 -3.72
C ASP A 182 8.18 -24.00 -4.29
N ALA A 183 7.65 -23.14 -3.42
CA ALA A 183 6.84 -21.99 -3.81
C ALA A 183 6.99 -20.83 -2.82
N ALA A 184 6.62 -19.62 -3.28
CA ALA A 184 6.56 -18.44 -2.45
C ALA A 184 5.40 -17.51 -2.89
N PRO A 185 4.67 -16.90 -1.92
CA PRO A 185 3.61 -15.95 -2.22
C PRO A 185 4.19 -14.59 -2.61
N PHE A 186 3.77 -14.12 -3.77
CA PHE A 186 4.07 -12.79 -4.28
C PHE A 186 2.85 -12.18 -4.96
N TYR A 187 2.81 -10.88 -5.07
CA TYR A 187 1.92 -10.22 -6.00
C TYR A 187 2.42 -10.42 -7.44
N SER A 188 1.52 -10.54 -8.39
CA SER A 188 1.86 -10.70 -9.82
C SER A 188 2.71 -9.54 -10.36
N ILE A 189 2.61 -8.36 -9.76
CA ILE A 189 3.44 -7.19 -10.07
C ILE A 189 4.93 -7.40 -9.79
N HIS A 190 5.29 -8.39 -8.96
CA HIS A 190 6.68 -8.76 -8.66
C HIS A 190 7.29 -9.70 -9.69
N TYR A 191 6.48 -10.27 -10.60
CA TYR A 191 6.93 -11.26 -11.56
C TYR A 191 8.16 -10.81 -12.36
N TYR A 192 8.14 -9.56 -12.83
CA TYR A 192 9.18 -9.09 -13.76
C TYR A 192 10.58 -9.21 -13.15
N TYR A 193 10.80 -8.61 -11.98
CA TYR A 193 12.13 -8.59 -11.37
C TYR A 193 12.53 -9.96 -10.77
N ILE A 194 11.57 -10.72 -10.23
CA ILE A 194 11.85 -12.07 -9.69
C ILE A 194 12.19 -13.04 -10.83
N ASN A 195 11.45 -13.00 -11.95
CA ASN A 195 11.77 -13.83 -13.10
C ASN A 195 13.10 -13.45 -13.76
N LYS A 196 13.43 -12.15 -13.82
CA LYS A 196 14.73 -11.67 -14.29
C LYS A 196 15.87 -12.23 -13.44
N ALA A 197 15.73 -12.25 -12.11
CA ALA A 197 16.69 -12.86 -11.20
C ALA A 197 16.77 -14.40 -11.40
N ALA A 198 15.62 -15.06 -11.59
CA ALA A 198 15.57 -16.51 -11.86
C ALA A 198 16.27 -16.86 -13.16
N VAL A 199 16.05 -16.10 -14.24
CA VAL A 199 16.70 -16.33 -15.55
C VAL A 199 18.22 -16.17 -15.45
N LYS A 200 18.73 -15.18 -14.71
CA LYS A 200 20.16 -15.05 -14.42
C LYS A 200 20.75 -16.30 -13.73
N ALA A 201 19.93 -17.02 -12.97
CA ALA A 201 20.30 -18.27 -12.29
C ALA A 201 19.96 -19.54 -13.10
N GLY A 202 19.61 -19.41 -14.37
CA GLY A 202 19.23 -20.55 -15.24
C GLY A 202 17.88 -21.19 -14.88
N GLN A 203 17.00 -20.45 -14.21
CA GLN A 203 15.65 -20.87 -13.83
C GLN A 203 14.60 -19.96 -14.49
N GLU A 204 13.34 -20.33 -14.39
CA GLU A 204 12.22 -19.49 -14.84
C GLU A 204 11.04 -19.63 -13.88
N ILE A 205 10.39 -18.50 -13.55
CA ILE A 205 9.23 -18.47 -12.67
C ILE A 205 7.95 -18.81 -13.45
N LEU A 206 7.10 -19.62 -12.84
CA LEU A 206 5.71 -19.83 -13.24
C LEU A 206 4.81 -19.26 -12.11
N PRO A 207 4.08 -18.18 -12.36
CA PRO A 207 3.05 -17.70 -11.43
C PRO A 207 1.84 -18.64 -11.44
N LEU A 208 1.22 -18.81 -10.28
CA LEU A 208 -0.10 -19.44 -10.08
C LEU A 208 -1.04 -18.37 -9.51
N PRO A 209 -1.70 -17.55 -10.36
CA PRO A 209 -2.52 -16.43 -9.91
C PRO A 209 -3.82 -16.89 -9.24
N PHE A 210 -4.20 -16.28 -8.12
CA PHE A 210 -5.44 -16.61 -7.42
C PHE A 210 -6.68 -16.26 -8.23
N VAL A 211 -6.60 -15.26 -9.12
CA VAL A 211 -7.71 -14.87 -9.99
C VAL A 211 -8.15 -15.97 -10.96
N GLU A 212 -7.26 -16.90 -11.32
CA GLU A 212 -7.57 -18.03 -12.23
C GLU A 212 -8.54 -19.03 -11.59
N VAL A 213 -8.61 -19.07 -10.26
CA VAL A 213 -9.62 -19.87 -9.53
C VAL A 213 -10.80 -19.02 -9.04
N GLY A 214 -11.03 -17.86 -9.68
CA GLY A 214 -12.19 -17.00 -9.42
C GLY A 214 -12.02 -16.07 -8.22
N PHE A 215 -10.78 -15.80 -7.79
CA PHE A 215 -10.48 -14.99 -6.63
C PHE A 215 -10.40 -13.49 -7.00
N LYS A 216 -11.57 -12.85 -7.22
CA LYS A 216 -11.70 -11.46 -7.69
C LYS A 216 -12.07 -10.51 -6.55
N ILE A 217 -11.20 -10.37 -5.56
CA ILE A 217 -11.41 -9.55 -4.37
C ILE A 217 -10.57 -8.27 -4.41
N TYR A 218 -10.86 -7.35 -3.49
CA TYR A 218 -9.96 -6.24 -3.17
C TYR A 218 -8.68 -6.74 -2.49
N ALA A 219 -7.59 -5.95 -2.61
CA ALA A 219 -6.32 -6.27 -2.00
C ALA A 219 -5.75 -5.06 -1.21
N ALA A 220 -4.60 -4.52 -1.61
CA ALA A 220 -3.96 -3.43 -0.89
C ALA A 220 -4.87 -2.21 -0.72
N SER A 221 -4.87 -1.67 0.48
CA SER A 221 -5.68 -0.52 0.89
C SER A 221 -4.91 0.38 1.86
N LEU A 222 -5.28 1.67 1.92
CA LEU A 222 -4.83 2.57 2.98
C LEU A 222 -5.65 2.32 4.23
N ILE A 223 -4.97 2.29 5.37
CA ILE A 223 -5.58 2.01 6.67
C ILE A 223 -5.19 3.05 7.72
N THR A 224 -6.08 3.25 8.67
CA THR A 224 -5.83 4.02 9.90
C THR A 224 -6.77 3.56 11.02
N THR A 225 -6.70 4.18 12.20
CA THR A 225 -7.56 3.85 13.33
C THR A 225 -8.89 4.60 13.31
N ASP A 226 -9.94 4.03 13.95
CA ASP A 226 -11.20 4.72 14.22
C ASP A 226 -10.96 6.07 14.90
N LYS A 227 -10.02 6.10 15.86
CA LYS A 227 -9.64 7.32 16.59
C LYS A 227 -9.04 8.38 15.68
N MET A 228 -8.16 8.02 14.74
CA MET A 228 -7.58 8.98 13.79
C MET A 228 -8.66 9.60 12.90
N ILE A 229 -9.61 8.80 12.42
CA ILE A 229 -10.74 9.27 11.59
C ILE A 229 -11.61 10.27 12.38
N GLN A 230 -11.83 10.00 13.66
CA GLN A 230 -12.67 10.84 14.53
C GLN A 230 -11.97 12.13 14.98
N ASP A 231 -10.72 12.00 15.48
CA ASP A 231 -10.02 13.10 16.13
C ASP A 231 -9.32 14.05 15.15
N LYS A 232 -8.90 13.51 13.98
CA LYS A 232 -8.12 14.23 12.96
C LYS A 232 -8.68 14.07 11.54
N PRO A 233 -9.98 14.30 11.31
CA PRO A 233 -10.61 14.05 10.01
C PRO A 233 -9.99 14.88 8.87
N ASP A 234 -9.50 16.07 9.15
CA ASP A 234 -8.79 16.92 8.19
C ASP A 234 -7.46 16.31 7.77
N LEU A 235 -6.67 15.81 8.71
CA LEU A 235 -5.41 15.12 8.41
C LEU A 235 -5.65 13.87 7.55
N VAL A 236 -6.68 13.07 7.85
CA VAL A 236 -7.08 11.92 7.03
C VAL A 236 -7.40 12.36 5.59
N THR A 237 -8.17 13.43 5.43
CA THR A 237 -8.53 13.97 4.10
C THR A 237 -7.30 14.45 3.33
N ARG A 238 -6.39 15.19 3.98
CA ARG A 238 -5.14 15.67 3.36
C ARG A 238 -4.20 14.52 3.01
N PHE A 239 -4.09 13.50 3.87
CA PHE A 239 -3.29 12.31 3.60
C PHE A 239 -3.80 11.52 2.39
N LEU A 240 -5.13 11.35 2.29
CA LEU A 240 -5.75 10.71 1.13
C LEU A 240 -5.54 11.51 -0.16
N ALA A 241 -5.70 12.84 -0.10
CA ALA A 241 -5.47 13.72 -1.25
C ALA A 241 -4.00 13.70 -1.70
N ALA A 242 -3.05 13.76 -0.77
CA ALA A 242 -1.62 13.66 -1.05
C ALA A 242 -1.26 12.30 -1.67
N THR A 243 -1.83 11.22 -1.15
CA THR A 243 -1.56 9.87 -1.68
C THR A 243 -2.18 9.68 -3.07
N LYS A 244 -3.40 10.20 -3.31
CA LYS A 244 -3.99 10.21 -4.65
C LYS A 244 -3.10 10.95 -5.64
N GLU A 245 -2.66 12.19 -5.30
CA GLU A 245 -1.73 12.97 -6.12
C GLU A 245 -0.41 12.21 -6.38
N ALA A 246 0.10 11.50 -5.37
CA ALA A 246 1.31 10.68 -5.49
C ALA A 246 1.16 9.55 -6.53
N PHE A 247 0.02 8.87 -6.53
CA PHE A 247 -0.28 7.82 -7.52
C PHE A 247 -0.47 8.41 -8.93
N GLU A 248 -1.23 9.50 -9.07
CA GLU A 248 -1.45 10.18 -10.34
C GLU A 248 -0.13 10.72 -10.92
N TRP A 249 0.71 11.34 -10.08
CA TRP A 249 2.03 11.80 -10.47
C TRP A 249 2.95 10.66 -10.91
N ALA A 250 3.02 9.56 -10.14
CA ALA A 250 3.86 8.41 -10.48
C ALA A 250 3.37 7.70 -11.77
N ALA A 251 2.07 7.69 -12.03
CA ALA A 251 1.49 7.18 -13.28
C ALA A 251 1.92 8.01 -14.48
N ALA A 252 1.92 9.34 -14.34
CA ALA A 252 2.32 10.28 -15.40
C ALA A 252 3.85 10.39 -15.55
N ASN A 253 4.61 10.14 -14.48
CA ASN A 253 6.07 10.34 -14.42
C ASN A 253 6.81 9.12 -13.83
N PRO A 254 6.63 7.89 -14.38
CA PRO A 254 7.15 6.67 -13.77
C PRO A 254 8.69 6.67 -13.65
N GLU A 255 9.38 7.27 -14.61
CA GLU A 255 10.84 7.36 -14.57
C GLU A 255 11.33 8.27 -13.44
N GLU A 256 10.72 9.46 -13.27
CA GLU A 256 11.07 10.37 -12.16
C GLU A 256 10.76 9.74 -10.81
N ALA A 257 9.58 9.13 -10.65
CA ALA A 257 9.19 8.44 -9.44
C ALA A 257 10.20 7.34 -9.06
N CYS A 258 10.64 6.56 -10.04
CA CYS A 258 11.63 5.51 -9.83
C CYS A 258 13.04 6.06 -9.58
N LYS A 259 13.47 7.12 -10.27
CA LYS A 259 14.77 7.77 -9.98
C LYS A 259 14.86 8.25 -8.52
N LEU A 260 13.79 8.88 -8.02
CA LEU A 260 13.73 9.30 -6.62
C LEU A 260 13.65 8.11 -5.64
N HIS A 261 13.02 7.01 -6.05
CA HIS A 261 12.93 5.79 -5.25
C HIS A 261 14.28 5.07 -5.14
N VAL A 262 14.99 4.87 -6.24
CA VAL A 262 16.27 4.13 -6.25
C VAL A 262 17.42 4.90 -5.58
N VAL A 263 17.35 6.23 -5.48
CA VAL A 263 18.28 6.99 -4.64
C VAL A 263 18.22 6.56 -3.18
N ARG A 264 17.03 6.19 -2.72
CA ARG A 264 16.79 5.73 -1.34
C ARG A 264 17.01 4.22 -1.18
N PHE A 265 16.77 3.46 -2.23
CA PHE A 265 16.87 2.00 -2.28
C PHE A 265 17.71 1.57 -3.49
N PRO A 266 19.04 1.69 -3.41
CA PRO A 266 19.95 1.43 -4.54
C PRO A 266 19.98 -0.03 -4.99
N GLU A 267 19.44 -0.95 -4.18
CA GLU A 267 19.25 -2.35 -4.55
C GLU A 267 18.12 -2.57 -5.58
N VAL A 268 17.25 -1.58 -5.78
CA VAL A 268 16.16 -1.64 -6.77
C VAL A 268 16.67 -1.10 -8.10
N GLU A 269 16.69 -1.94 -9.13
CA GLU A 269 17.06 -1.50 -10.48
C GLU A 269 15.98 -0.57 -11.07
N LEU A 270 16.40 0.48 -11.79
CA LEU A 270 15.49 1.51 -12.33
C LEU A 270 14.42 0.91 -13.27
N ASP A 271 14.83 0.01 -14.17
CA ASP A 271 13.90 -0.62 -15.12
C ASP A 271 12.89 -1.54 -14.42
N ASP A 272 13.32 -2.25 -13.37
CA ASP A 272 12.46 -3.10 -12.56
C ASP A 272 11.45 -2.26 -11.79
N CYS A 273 11.86 -1.10 -11.27
CA CYS A 273 10.98 -0.14 -10.65
C CYS A 273 9.92 0.38 -11.62
N MET A 274 10.32 0.84 -12.81
CA MET A 274 9.39 1.35 -13.83
C MET A 274 8.40 0.28 -14.29
N GLY A 275 8.85 -0.96 -14.45
CA GLY A 275 7.99 -2.12 -14.74
C GLY A 275 6.95 -2.35 -13.65
N SER A 276 7.36 -2.28 -12.38
CA SER A 276 6.49 -2.43 -11.22
C SER A 276 5.46 -1.28 -11.11
N VAL A 277 5.89 -0.02 -11.28
CA VAL A 277 4.96 1.14 -11.28
C VAL A 277 3.88 0.95 -12.35
N LYS A 278 4.27 0.62 -13.60
CA LYS A 278 3.31 0.38 -14.68
C LYS A 278 2.34 -0.76 -14.38
N ALA A 279 2.82 -1.82 -13.72
CA ALA A 279 1.98 -2.94 -13.31
C ALA A 279 0.98 -2.54 -12.22
N VAL A 280 1.44 -1.81 -11.19
CA VAL A 280 0.58 -1.29 -10.10
C VAL A 280 -0.55 -0.41 -10.65
N MET A 281 -0.24 0.48 -11.60
CA MET A 281 -1.24 1.41 -12.13
C MET A 281 -2.43 0.70 -12.79
N LYS A 282 -2.26 -0.53 -13.29
CA LYS A 282 -3.37 -1.34 -13.83
C LYS A 282 -4.34 -1.82 -12.75
N PHE A 283 -3.86 -2.01 -11.52
CA PHE A 283 -4.71 -2.38 -10.37
C PHE A 283 -5.38 -1.17 -9.73
N VAL A 284 -4.83 0.03 -9.91
CA VAL A 284 -5.31 1.27 -9.30
C VAL A 284 -6.22 2.05 -10.25
N PHE A 285 -5.80 2.26 -11.51
CA PHE A 285 -6.50 3.07 -12.51
C PHE A 285 -7.07 2.16 -13.60
N ASN A 286 -8.26 1.63 -13.38
CA ASN A 286 -8.97 0.73 -14.26
C ASN A 286 -10.45 1.11 -14.37
N ASP A 287 -11.28 0.25 -14.93
CA ASP A 287 -12.71 0.53 -15.11
C ASP A 287 -13.44 0.69 -13.77
N HIS A 288 -13.03 -0.04 -12.73
CA HIS A 288 -13.58 0.17 -11.39
C HIS A 288 -13.34 1.60 -10.88
N THR A 289 -12.13 2.12 -11.05
CA THR A 289 -11.79 3.49 -10.63
C THR A 289 -12.54 4.54 -11.46
N LYS A 290 -12.81 4.28 -12.74
CA LYS A 290 -13.64 5.16 -13.58
C LYS A 290 -15.09 5.20 -13.10
N GLU A 291 -15.63 4.06 -12.66
CA GLU A 291 -17.01 3.92 -12.21
C GLU A 291 -17.25 4.46 -10.80
N PHE A 292 -16.40 4.07 -9.84
CA PHE A 292 -16.61 4.36 -8.41
C PHE A 292 -15.75 5.51 -7.88
N GLY A 293 -14.67 5.86 -8.57
CA GLY A 293 -13.65 6.82 -8.12
C GLY A 293 -12.44 6.14 -7.48
N TRP A 294 -11.33 6.88 -7.43
CA TRP A 294 -10.11 6.41 -6.77
C TRP A 294 -10.35 6.16 -5.28
N GLY A 295 -9.89 5.04 -4.80
CA GLY A 295 -9.96 4.68 -3.37
C GLY A 295 -11.35 4.26 -2.87
N LYS A 296 -12.37 4.30 -3.72
CA LYS A 296 -13.75 3.89 -3.38
C LYS A 296 -13.96 2.40 -3.62
N GLU A 297 -14.88 1.84 -2.88
CA GLU A 297 -15.35 0.47 -3.06
C GLU A 297 -16.67 0.38 -3.84
N SER A 298 -16.86 -0.75 -4.54
CA SER A 298 -18.18 -1.20 -4.99
C SER A 298 -18.82 -2.03 -3.88
N PRO A 299 -20.09 -1.80 -3.54
CA PRO A 299 -20.79 -2.58 -2.52
C PRO A 299 -20.77 -4.09 -2.79
N ASP A 300 -20.98 -4.50 -4.03
CA ASP A 300 -21.03 -5.92 -4.42
C ASP A 300 -19.65 -6.58 -4.29
N ARG A 301 -18.59 -5.93 -4.76
CA ARG A 301 -17.23 -6.46 -4.63
C ARG A 301 -16.77 -6.46 -3.18
N LEU A 302 -17.15 -5.48 -2.39
CA LEU A 302 -16.85 -5.46 -0.95
C LEU A 302 -17.53 -6.63 -0.24
N LYS A 303 -18.81 -6.88 -0.53
CA LYS A 303 -19.54 -8.03 -0.01
C LYS A 303 -18.89 -9.35 -0.41
N PHE A 304 -18.57 -9.52 -1.69
CA PHE A 304 -17.87 -10.71 -2.20
C PHE A 304 -16.51 -10.91 -1.52
N SER A 305 -15.74 -9.82 -1.34
CA SER A 305 -14.46 -9.88 -0.62
C SER A 305 -14.64 -10.33 0.81
N TRP A 306 -15.64 -9.79 1.53
CA TRP A 306 -15.95 -10.22 2.89
C TRP A 306 -16.36 -11.70 2.96
N GLU A 307 -17.29 -12.15 2.14
CA GLU A 307 -17.76 -13.54 2.12
C GLU A 307 -16.61 -14.52 1.87
N THR A 308 -15.71 -14.16 0.96
CA THR A 308 -14.49 -14.94 0.68
C THR A 308 -13.55 -14.98 1.88
N ILE A 309 -13.29 -13.82 2.50
CA ILE A 309 -12.41 -13.70 3.68
C ILE A 309 -13.02 -14.45 4.88
N ALA A 310 -14.32 -14.27 5.11
CA ALA A 310 -15.02 -14.91 6.23
C ALA A 310 -14.99 -16.44 6.10
N THR A 311 -15.25 -16.96 4.90
CA THR A 311 -15.16 -18.41 4.63
C THR A 311 -13.75 -18.93 4.82
N ALA A 312 -12.74 -18.24 4.25
CA ALA A 312 -11.33 -18.66 4.34
C ALA A 312 -10.78 -18.68 5.77
N ASN A 313 -11.32 -17.85 6.66
CA ASN A 313 -10.82 -17.64 8.01
C ASN A 313 -11.79 -18.10 9.10
N GLU A 314 -12.88 -18.77 8.74
CA GLU A 314 -13.91 -19.26 9.67
C GLU A 314 -14.42 -18.14 10.60
N LEU A 315 -14.66 -16.96 10.01
CA LEU A 315 -15.16 -15.80 10.73
C LEU A 315 -16.67 -15.88 10.92
N LYS A 316 -17.17 -15.22 11.96
CA LYS A 316 -18.59 -15.15 12.25
C LYS A 316 -19.33 -14.41 11.14
N PRO A 317 -20.34 -15.04 10.49
CA PRO A 317 -21.08 -14.44 9.37
C PRO A 317 -21.83 -13.16 9.77
N GLU A 318 -22.27 -13.05 11.03
CA GLU A 318 -23.01 -11.90 11.58
C GLU A 318 -22.16 -10.64 11.79
N PHE A 319 -20.85 -10.71 11.63
CA PHE A 319 -19.99 -9.52 11.71
C PHE A 319 -20.36 -8.52 10.61
N ASP A 320 -20.66 -7.28 10.99
CA ASP A 320 -20.90 -6.21 10.02
C ASP A 320 -19.57 -5.74 9.42
N TYR A 321 -19.21 -6.31 8.28
CA TYR A 321 -17.97 -6.02 7.55
C TYR A 321 -17.87 -4.56 7.10
N LYS A 322 -18.98 -3.84 6.97
CA LYS A 322 -19.01 -2.42 6.62
C LYS A 322 -18.32 -1.57 7.69
N THR A 323 -18.27 -2.06 8.93
CA THR A 323 -17.56 -1.38 10.02
C THR A 323 -16.03 -1.40 9.82
N ALA A 324 -15.49 -2.26 8.95
CA ALA A 324 -14.06 -2.36 8.67
C ALA A 324 -13.58 -1.41 7.55
N ILE A 325 -14.48 -0.61 6.97
CA ILE A 325 -14.15 0.33 5.88
C ILE A 325 -14.87 1.67 6.09
N ASP A 326 -14.18 2.75 5.76
CA ASP A 326 -14.74 4.10 5.72
C ASP A 326 -14.01 4.93 4.65
N THR A 327 -14.52 4.93 3.44
CA THR A 327 -13.97 5.72 2.33
C THR A 327 -14.62 7.11 2.19
N SER A 328 -15.38 7.55 3.19
CA SER A 328 -16.12 8.83 3.15
C SER A 328 -15.22 10.05 2.95
N LYS A 329 -13.97 9.98 3.40
CA LYS A 329 -12.97 11.06 3.28
C LYS A 329 -12.21 11.07 1.95
N VAL A 330 -12.38 10.08 1.10
CA VAL A 330 -11.84 10.10 -0.26
C VAL A 330 -12.61 11.13 -1.08
N ALA A 331 -11.90 12.09 -1.68
CA ALA A 331 -12.51 13.09 -2.56
C ALA A 331 -13.23 12.42 -3.75
N LYS A 332 -14.33 13.04 -4.18
CA LYS A 332 -15.06 12.62 -5.37
C LYS A 332 -14.24 12.82 -6.63
#